data_3c443d65c647840813392389a794cb80
#
_entry.id   3c443d65c647840813392389a794cb80
#
_cell.length_a   1.000
_cell.length_b   1.000
_cell.length_c   1.000
_cell.angle_alpha   90.00
_cell.angle_beta   90.00
_cell.angle_gamma   90.00
#
_symmetry.space_group_name_H-M   'P 1'
#
loop_
_entity.id
_entity.type
_entity.pdbx_description
1 polymer ?
#
loop_
_entity_poly.entity_id
_entity_poly.type
_entity_poly.pdbx_seq_one_letter_code
_entity_poly.pdbx_strand_id
1 'polypeptide(L)'
;MSAQATFILPSAFPREISRETMAALPIRRYEGEVVLVENHRALVRAADDIGHESVVGWDTETRPAFRKGESYLPSLVQVATSRAVYVFQLKAIDASAQIAGFFRAPELVKVGISVKDDLAKLAQVFPLEPASVLDAGTVARRHGMEQTGLRNLAGIFLGFRVPKGAKTTNWAAARLTSQQINYAATDAWACRELYLKFKELGMV
;
A
#
# COMPACT_ATOMS: atom_id res chain seq x y z
N MET A 1 6.27 11.03 -32.81
CA MET A 1 5.15 10.15 -32.39
C MET A 1 5.73 8.78 -32.09
N SER A 2 6.06 8.50 -30.85
CA SER A 2 6.60 7.19 -30.43
C SER A 2 5.43 6.23 -30.28
N ALA A 3 5.42 5.17 -31.07
CA ALA A 3 4.47 4.07 -30.92
C ALA A 3 4.77 3.41 -29.56
N GLN A 4 3.90 3.62 -28.57
CA GLN A 4 3.91 2.83 -27.35
C GLN A 4 3.63 1.38 -27.76
N ALA A 5 4.63 0.53 -27.66
CA ALA A 5 4.44 -0.90 -27.81
C ALA A 5 3.36 -1.34 -26.82
N THR A 6 2.24 -1.80 -27.33
CA THR A 6 1.17 -2.37 -26.50
C THR A 6 1.72 -3.67 -25.94
N PHE A 7 2.22 -3.63 -24.71
CA PHE A 7 2.66 -4.84 -24.01
C PHE A 7 1.42 -5.70 -23.74
N ILE A 8 1.36 -6.87 -24.37
CA ILE A 8 0.29 -7.85 -24.16
C ILE A 8 0.75 -8.73 -23.00
N LEU A 9 0.00 -8.72 -21.90
CA LEU A 9 0.23 -9.67 -20.79
C LEU A 9 0.39 -11.09 -21.35
N PRO A 10 1.39 -11.85 -20.88
CA PRO A 10 1.48 -13.26 -21.19
C PRO A 10 0.14 -13.94 -20.92
N SER A 11 -0.33 -14.82 -21.81
CA SER A 11 -1.58 -15.59 -21.69
C SER A 11 -1.68 -16.44 -20.41
N ALA A 12 -0.59 -16.50 -19.63
CA ALA A 12 -0.49 -17.18 -18.35
C ALA A 12 -1.27 -16.51 -17.19
N PHE A 13 -1.66 -15.22 -17.31
CA PHE A 13 -2.37 -14.51 -16.24
C PHE A 13 -3.84 -14.33 -16.60
N PRO A 14 -4.79 -14.89 -15.81
CA PRO A 14 -6.21 -14.67 -16.00
C PRO A 14 -6.57 -13.21 -15.70
N ARG A 15 -7.51 -12.62 -16.44
CA ARG A 15 -7.97 -11.23 -16.23
C ARG A 15 -8.74 -11.05 -14.93
N GLU A 16 -9.28 -12.14 -14.41
CA GLU A 16 -10.01 -12.22 -13.15
C GLU A 16 -9.68 -13.53 -12.43
N ILE A 17 -9.96 -13.59 -11.14
CA ILE A 17 -9.81 -14.79 -10.34
C ILE A 17 -11.15 -15.17 -9.71
N SER A 18 -11.59 -16.43 -9.88
CA SER A 18 -12.83 -16.92 -9.28
C SER A 18 -12.73 -17.00 -7.77
N ARG A 19 -13.88 -17.05 -7.09
CA ARG A 19 -13.93 -17.23 -5.64
C ARG A 19 -13.34 -18.56 -5.20
N GLU A 20 -13.54 -19.60 -5.97
CA GLU A 20 -13.03 -20.96 -5.74
C GLU A 20 -11.51 -20.98 -5.86
N THR A 21 -10.98 -20.46 -6.97
CA THR A 21 -9.52 -20.33 -7.17
C THR A 21 -8.88 -19.48 -6.07
N MET A 22 -9.48 -18.33 -5.76
CA MET A 22 -9.01 -17.48 -4.66
C MET A 22 -9.03 -18.24 -3.32
N ALA A 23 -10.06 -19.04 -3.05
CA ALA A 23 -10.18 -19.81 -1.80
C ALA A 23 -9.11 -20.90 -1.67
N ALA A 24 -8.65 -21.44 -2.77
CA ALA A 24 -7.61 -22.49 -2.81
C ALA A 24 -6.19 -21.92 -2.59
N LEU A 25 -5.98 -20.62 -2.79
CA LEU A 25 -4.65 -20.01 -2.61
C LEU A 25 -4.25 -19.97 -1.13
N PRO A 26 -2.95 -20.11 -0.82
CA PRO A 26 -2.44 -19.96 0.53
C PRO A 26 -2.68 -18.55 1.04
N ILE A 27 -2.99 -18.41 2.33
CA ILE A 27 -3.03 -17.10 3.00
C ILE A 27 -1.59 -16.73 3.36
N ARG A 28 -1.15 -15.55 2.94
CA ARG A 28 0.12 -14.97 3.37
C ARG A 28 -0.09 -13.65 4.10
N ARG A 29 0.77 -13.42 5.05
CA ARG A 29 0.93 -12.16 5.79
C ARG A 29 2.37 -11.72 5.67
N TYR A 30 2.61 -10.46 5.94
CA TYR A 30 3.97 -10.01 6.13
C TYR A 30 4.57 -10.65 7.39
N GLU A 31 5.71 -11.28 7.25
CA GLU A 31 6.39 -12.03 8.34
C GLU A 31 7.71 -11.36 8.75
N GLY A 32 8.07 -10.23 8.10
CA GLY A 32 9.26 -9.46 8.44
C GLY A 32 9.04 -8.52 9.63
N GLU A 33 10.00 -7.66 9.85
CA GLU A 33 9.96 -6.68 10.94
C GLU A 33 8.91 -5.60 10.68
N VAL A 34 8.04 -5.35 11.67
CA VAL A 34 7.09 -4.23 11.67
C VAL A 34 7.49 -3.24 12.76
N VAL A 35 7.75 -2.01 12.37
CA VAL A 35 8.15 -0.93 13.28
C VAL A 35 7.00 0.05 13.46
N LEU A 36 6.46 0.14 14.67
CA LEU A 36 5.53 1.22 15.03
C LEU A 36 6.31 2.51 15.22
N VAL A 37 5.97 3.53 14.41
CA VAL A 37 6.64 4.83 14.49
C VAL A 37 5.89 5.71 15.48
N GLU A 38 6.24 5.56 16.76
CA GLU A 38 5.60 6.23 17.89
C GLU A 38 6.58 7.15 18.65
N ASN A 39 7.85 7.19 18.23
CA ASN A 39 8.90 8.01 18.86
C ASN A 39 9.95 8.45 17.83
N HIS A 40 10.76 9.43 18.23
CA HIS A 40 11.77 10.05 17.35
C HIS A 40 12.81 9.05 16.82
N ARG A 41 13.23 8.07 17.64
CA ARG A 41 14.20 7.03 17.21
C ARG A 41 13.63 6.19 16.06
N ALA A 42 12.37 5.75 16.19
CA ALA A 42 11.69 4.99 15.14
C ALA A 42 11.45 5.85 13.90
N LEU A 43 11.15 7.15 14.07
CA LEU A 43 10.97 8.09 12.97
C LEU A 43 12.25 8.30 12.15
N VAL A 44 13.39 8.50 12.83
CA VAL A 44 14.70 8.64 12.16
C VAL A 44 15.07 7.37 11.40
N ARG A 45 14.88 6.20 12.02
CA ARG A 45 15.12 4.91 11.37
C ARG A 45 14.23 4.74 10.12
N ALA A 46 12.94 5.07 10.24
CA ALA A 46 12.02 4.98 9.10
C ALA A 46 12.44 5.91 7.95
N ALA A 47 12.82 7.15 8.26
CA ALA A 47 13.27 8.11 7.26
C ALA A 47 14.55 7.64 6.55
N ASP A 48 15.50 7.08 7.31
CA ASP A 48 16.75 6.54 6.77
C ASP A 48 16.50 5.33 5.84
N ASP A 49 15.76 4.33 6.30
CA ASP A 49 15.46 3.13 5.51
C ASP A 49 14.66 3.48 4.24
N ILE A 50 13.66 4.34 4.34
CA ILE A 50 12.86 4.79 3.19
C ILE A 50 13.72 5.57 2.20
N GLY A 51 14.62 6.42 2.70
CA GLY A 51 15.52 7.23 1.88
C GLY A 51 16.52 6.41 1.04
N HIS A 52 16.76 5.15 1.39
CA HIS A 52 17.63 4.24 0.64
C HIS A 52 16.87 3.36 -0.37
N GLU A 53 15.56 3.45 -0.45
CA GLU A 53 14.75 2.66 -1.37
C GLU A 53 14.54 3.35 -2.72
N SER A 54 14.42 2.57 -3.77
CA SER A 54 13.94 3.03 -5.08
C SER A 54 12.43 2.81 -5.24
N VAL A 55 11.85 1.92 -4.45
CA VAL A 55 10.41 1.62 -4.43
C VAL A 55 9.94 1.20 -3.05
N VAL A 56 8.82 1.76 -2.63
CA VAL A 56 8.11 1.36 -1.42
C VAL A 56 6.65 1.04 -1.74
N GLY A 57 6.09 0.08 -1.02
CA GLY A 57 4.64 -0.08 -0.96
C GLY A 57 4.06 0.80 0.14
N TRP A 58 2.86 1.33 -0.05
CA TRP A 58 2.21 2.13 0.97
C TRP A 58 0.68 1.97 0.94
N ASP A 59 0.08 2.26 2.09
CA ASP A 59 -1.37 2.30 2.25
C ASP A 59 -1.73 3.24 3.41
N THR A 60 -3.01 3.52 3.62
CA THR A 60 -3.51 4.25 4.77
C THR A 60 -4.65 3.51 5.46
N GLU A 61 -4.78 3.74 6.77
CA GLU A 61 -5.94 3.25 7.48
C GLU A 61 -6.72 4.37 8.16
N THR A 62 -8.00 4.34 7.94
CA THR A 62 -8.95 5.35 8.41
C THR A 62 -9.99 4.71 9.33
N ARG A 63 -10.31 5.36 10.44
CA ARG A 63 -11.43 4.95 11.29
C ARG A 63 -12.70 4.77 10.45
N PRO A 64 -13.42 3.65 10.57
CA PRO A 64 -14.64 3.43 9.81
C PRO A 64 -15.74 4.44 10.20
N ALA A 65 -16.45 4.95 9.20
CA ALA A 65 -17.66 5.74 9.36
C ALA A 65 -18.88 4.81 9.34
N PHE A 66 -19.69 4.86 10.39
CA PHE A 66 -20.89 4.03 10.52
C PHE A 66 -22.19 4.81 10.25
N ARG A 67 -22.11 6.15 10.17
CA ARG A 67 -23.27 7.01 9.91
C ARG A 67 -23.09 7.71 8.56
N LYS A 68 -24.20 7.90 7.85
CA LYS A 68 -24.22 8.65 6.59
C LYS A 68 -23.72 10.08 6.82
N GLY A 69 -22.74 10.52 6.02
CA GLY A 69 -22.13 11.86 6.11
C GLY A 69 -20.92 11.95 7.04
N GLU A 70 -20.60 10.92 7.83
CA GLU A 70 -19.33 10.87 8.56
C GLU A 70 -18.18 10.56 7.60
N SER A 71 -17.09 11.30 7.74
CA SER A 71 -15.82 11.04 7.08
C SER A 71 -14.69 11.32 8.06
N TYR A 72 -13.67 10.47 8.06
CA TYR A 72 -12.52 10.62 8.93
C TYR A 72 -11.25 10.71 8.09
N LEU A 73 -10.26 11.42 8.62
CA LEU A 73 -8.92 11.49 8.06
C LEU A 73 -8.14 10.23 8.42
N PRO A 74 -7.09 9.89 7.65
CA PRO A 74 -6.24 8.76 7.95
C PRO A 74 -5.67 8.84 9.37
N SER A 75 -5.65 7.71 10.05
CA SER A 75 -5.05 7.55 11.38
C SER A 75 -3.66 6.94 11.29
N LEU A 76 -3.43 6.15 10.24
CA LEU A 76 -2.15 5.49 9.97
C LEU A 76 -1.71 5.75 8.53
N VAL A 77 -0.39 5.77 8.35
CA VAL A 77 0.27 5.57 7.05
C VAL A 77 1.21 4.38 7.23
N GLN A 78 1.15 3.42 6.33
CA GLN A 78 2.07 2.29 6.30
C GLN A 78 3.01 2.40 5.11
N VAL A 79 4.29 2.11 5.33
CA VAL A 79 5.31 2.12 4.27
C VAL A 79 6.15 0.85 4.37
N ALA A 80 6.13 0.05 3.32
CA ALA A 80 6.91 -1.18 3.20
C ALA A 80 8.17 -0.93 2.40
N THR A 81 9.33 -1.09 3.03
CA THR A 81 10.65 -1.09 2.42
C THR A 81 11.08 -2.53 2.06
N SER A 82 12.30 -2.72 1.59
CA SER A 82 12.91 -4.05 1.40
C SER A 82 13.25 -4.74 2.73
N ARG A 83 13.35 -4.00 3.84
CA ARG A 83 13.84 -4.47 5.15
C ARG A 83 12.73 -4.62 6.19
N ALA A 84 11.80 -3.66 6.24
CA ALA A 84 10.78 -3.58 7.27
C ALA A 84 9.50 -2.90 6.75
N VAL A 85 8.42 -3.02 7.51
CA VAL A 85 7.23 -2.18 7.33
C VAL A 85 7.13 -1.19 8.49
N TYR A 86 7.05 0.08 8.14
CA TYR A 86 6.89 1.20 9.09
C TYR A 86 5.42 1.59 9.16
N VAL A 87 4.86 1.60 10.37
CA VAL A 87 3.48 2.01 10.64
C VAL A 87 3.50 3.31 11.42
N PHE A 88 3.20 4.41 10.75
CA PHE A 88 3.13 5.75 11.34
C PHE A 88 1.76 5.97 11.94
N GLN A 89 1.67 6.06 13.26
CA GLN A 89 0.47 6.50 13.95
C GLN A 89 0.44 8.03 13.98
N LEU A 90 -0.37 8.65 13.12
CA LEU A 90 -0.37 10.11 12.89
C LEU A 90 -0.73 10.95 14.14
N LYS A 91 -1.33 10.32 15.16
CA LYS A 91 -1.64 10.98 16.44
C LYS A 91 -0.58 10.76 17.52
N ALA A 92 0.30 9.78 17.35
CA ALA A 92 1.32 9.44 18.36
C ALA A 92 2.58 10.28 18.23
N ILE A 93 2.93 10.66 17.00
CA ILE A 93 4.10 11.46 16.69
C ILE A 93 3.80 12.35 15.47
N ASP A 94 4.32 13.57 15.49
CA ASP A 94 4.32 14.41 14.27
C ASP A 94 5.40 13.91 13.31
N ALA A 95 4.95 13.17 12.31
CA ALA A 95 5.75 12.65 11.20
C ALA A 95 5.43 13.36 9.88
N SER A 96 4.69 14.46 9.92
CA SER A 96 4.16 15.16 8.73
C SER A 96 5.26 15.55 7.75
N ALA A 97 6.37 16.12 8.24
CA ALA A 97 7.50 16.53 7.40
C ALA A 97 8.16 15.34 6.70
N GLN A 98 8.37 14.23 7.40
CA GLN A 98 9.00 13.01 6.86
C GLN A 98 8.08 12.34 5.83
N ILE A 99 6.78 12.21 6.15
CA ILE A 99 5.79 11.65 5.23
C ILE A 99 5.65 12.53 3.99
N ALA A 100 5.52 13.85 4.13
CA ALA A 100 5.50 14.77 3.00
C ALA A 100 6.78 14.69 2.17
N GLY A 101 7.94 14.55 2.83
CA GLY A 101 9.24 14.41 2.19
C GLY A 101 9.32 13.18 1.29
N PHE A 102 8.97 12.00 1.79
CA PHE A 102 9.02 10.78 0.96
C PHE A 102 7.98 10.81 -0.17
N PHE A 103 6.79 11.39 0.04
CA PHE A 103 5.83 11.55 -1.07
C PHE A 103 6.33 12.50 -2.15
N ARG A 104 7.08 13.54 -1.79
CA ARG A 104 7.65 14.52 -2.74
C ARG A 104 8.83 13.96 -3.53
N ALA A 105 9.59 13.00 -3.01
CA ALA A 105 10.81 12.46 -3.62
C ALA A 105 10.52 11.83 -5.00
N PRO A 106 10.99 12.40 -6.13
CA PRO A 106 10.67 11.89 -7.46
C PRO A 106 11.41 10.59 -7.82
N GLU A 107 12.56 10.34 -7.18
CA GLU A 107 13.38 9.14 -7.35
C GLU A 107 12.81 7.91 -6.66
N LEU A 108 11.93 8.09 -5.68
CA LEU A 108 11.27 7.02 -4.94
C LEU A 108 9.89 6.73 -5.53
N VAL A 109 9.66 5.52 -6.01
CA VAL A 109 8.33 5.07 -6.46
C VAL A 109 7.49 4.65 -5.25
N LYS A 110 6.32 5.27 -5.08
CA LYS A 110 5.36 4.95 -4.01
C LYS A 110 4.18 4.18 -4.60
N VAL A 111 4.09 2.90 -4.30
CA VAL A 111 3.09 1.99 -4.88
C VAL A 111 1.96 1.72 -3.91
N GLY A 112 0.74 1.98 -4.33
CA GLY A 112 -0.48 1.67 -3.58
C GLY A 112 -1.60 1.15 -4.49
N ILE A 113 -2.78 0.98 -3.94
CA ILE A 113 -4.00 0.58 -4.67
C ILE A 113 -5.11 1.59 -4.41
N SER A 114 -5.72 2.11 -5.48
CA SER A 114 -6.82 3.10 -5.40
C SER A 114 -6.42 4.38 -4.65
N VAL A 115 -5.18 4.81 -4.81
CA VAL A 115 -4.46 5.81 -4.01
C VAL A 115 -5.03 7.23 -4.04
N LYS A 116 -5.94 7.54 -4.97
CA LYS A 116 -6.43 8.92 -5.18
C LYS A 116 -7.11 9.50 -3.95
N ASP A 117 -8.00 8.73 -3.33
CA ASP A 117 -8.76 9.20 -2.16
C ASP A 117 -7.88 9.28 -0.91
N ASP A 118 -6.92 8.36 -0.79
CA ASP A 118 -5.95 8.37 0.32
C ASP A 118 -5.05 9.61 0.26
N LEU A 119 -4.53 9.94 -0.91
CA LEU A 119 -3.76 11.17 -1.12
C LEU A 119 -4.58 12.43 -0.84
N ALA A 120 -5.84 12.48 -1.31
CA ALA A 120 -6.73 13.62 -1.07
C ALA A 120 -7.04 13.80 0.42
N LYS A 121 -7.16 12.72 1.19
CA LYS A 121 -7.36 12.79 2.64
C LYS A 121 -6.07 13.13 3.38
N LEU A 122 -4.91 12.59 2.97
CA LEU A 122 -3.63 12.96 3.56
C LEU A 122 -3.31 14.44 3.35
N ALA A 123 -3.64 15.00 2.18
CA ALA A 123 -3.48 16.42 1.90
C ALA A 123 -4.32 17.34 2.81
N GLN A 124 -5.32 16.81 3.50
CA GLN A 124 -6.07 17.53 4.54
C GLN A 124 -5.40 17.44 5.92
N VAL A 125 -4.46 16.50 6.11
CA VAL A 125 -3.72 16.36 7.38
C VAL A 125 -2.46 17.24 7.38
N PHE A 126 -1.74 17.28 6.26
CA PHE A 126 -0.52 18.08 6.08
C PHE A 126 -0.30 18.42 4.60
N PRO A 127 0.49 19.48 4.29
CA PRO A 127 0.82 19.85 2.90
C PRO A 127 1.47 18.67 2.18
N LEU A 128 0.90 18.25 1.04
CA LEU A 128 1.32 17.09 0.28
C LEU A 128 1.46 17.43 -1.21
N GLU A 129 2.65 17.18 -1.75
CA GLU A 129 2.98 17.34 -3.17
C GLU A 129 3.53 16.02 -3.71
N PRO A 130 2.66 15.03 -4.04
CA PRO A 130 3.10 13.70 -4.39
C PRO A 130 3.73 13.66 -5.78
N ALA A 131 4.93 13.08 -5.87
CA ALA A 131 5.63 12.72 -7.10
C ALA A 131 5.81 11.20 -7.16
N SER A 132 5.90 10.62 -8.35
CA SER A 132 6.20 9.20 -8.57
C SER A 132 5.30 8.24 -7.77
N VAL A 133 4.01 8.58 -7.64
CA VAL A 133 3.00 7.69 -7.05
C VAL A 133 2.41 6.82 -8.14
N LEU A 134 2.43 5.50 -7.91
CA LEU A 134 1.92 4.51 -8.83
C LEU A 134 0.74 3.76 -8.20
N ASP A 135 -0.41 3.79 -8.89
CA ASP A 135 -1.56 2.96 -8.55
C ASP A 135 -1.46 1.63 -9.30
N ALA A 136 -1.13 0.55 -8.59
CA ALA A 136 -0.99 -0.78 -9.18
C ALA A 136 -2.31 -1.30 -9.78
N GLY A 137 -3.46 -0.90 -9.23
CA GLY A 137 -4.76 -1.20 -9.81
C GLY A 137 -4.97 -0.53 -11.17
N THR A 138 -4.49 0.71 -11.32
CA THR A 138 -4.55 1.43 -12.60
C THR A 138 -3.58 0.82 -13.62
N VAL A 139 -2.37 0.42 -13.21
CA VAL A 139 -1.44 -0.32 -14.08
C VAL A 139 -2.09 -1.61 -14.56
N ALA A 140 -2.59 -2.43 -13.64
CA ALA A 140 -3.25 -3.69 -13.98
C ALA A 140 -4.41 -3.50 -14.97
N ARG A 141 -5.26 -2.48 -14.75
CA ARG A 141 -6.39 -2.16 -15.65
C ARG A 141 -5.92 -1.81 -17.07
N ARG A 142 -4.83 -1.07 -17.22
CA ARG A 142 -4.24 -0.75 -18.54
C ARG A 142 -3.78 -1.99 -19.29
N HIS A 143 -3.45 -3.06 -18.55
CA HIS A 143 -3.07 -4.36 -19.10
C HIS A 143 -4.26 -5.34 -19.19
N GLY A 144 -5.50 -4.84 -19.10
CA GLY A 144 -6.71 -5.62 -19.37
C GLY A 144 -7.24 -6.42 -18.16
N MET A 145 -6.77 -6.14 -16.96
CA MET A 145 -7.29 -6.78 -15.73
C MET A 145 -8.65 -6.20 -15.37
N GLU A 146 -9.61 -7.06 -15.06
CA GLU A 146 -10.97 -6.66 -14.66
C GLU A 146 -11.06 -6.42 -13.14
N GLN A 147 -10.33 -7.22 -12.37
CA GLN A 147 -10.31 -7.14 -10.91
C GLN A 147 -9.00 -6.50 -10.43
N THR A 148 -9.05 -5.22 -10.06
CA THR A 148 -7.87 -4.40 -9.78
C THR A 148 -7.63 -4.07 -8.31
N GLY A 149 -8.39 -4.67 -7.39
CA GLY A 149 -8.16 -4.53 -5.94
C GLY A 149 -7.01 -5.41 -5.45
N LEU A 150 -6.34 -4.98 -4.36
CA LEU A 150 -5.15 -5.61 -3.79
C LEU A 150 -5.26 -7.13 -3.68
N ARG A 151 -6.35 -7.63 -3.10
CA ARG A 151 -6.53 -9.07 -2.87
C ARG A 151 -6.59 -9.88 -4.17
N ASN A 152 -7.28 -9.34 -5.19
CA ASN A 152 -7.40 -10.01 -6.48
C ASN A 152 -6.06 -9.98 -7.21
N LEU A 153 -5.40 -8.84 -7.23
CA LEU A 153 -4.08 -8.71 -7.87
C LEU A 153 -3.03 -9.57 -7.17
N ALA A 154 -3.03 -9.64 -5.83
CA ALA A 154 -2.15 -10.54 -5.09
C ALA A 154 -2.45 -12.01 -5.44
N GLY A 155 -3.73 -12.41 -5.54
CA GLY A 155 -4.10 -13.76 -5.98
C GLY A 155 -3.62 -14.07 -7.38
N ILE A 156 -3.81 -13.16 -8.33
CA ILE A 156 -3.47 -13.37 -9.74
C ILE A 156 -1.96 -13.36 -9.98
N PHE A 157 -1.25 -12.36 -9.45
CA PHE A 157 0.16 -12.11 -9.80
C PHE A 157 1.15 -12.68 -8.79
N LEU A 158 0.76 -12.80 -7.52
CA LEU A 158 1.64 -13.28 -6.44
C LEU A 158 1.29 -14.69 -5.95
N GLY A 159 0.14 -15.24 -6.36
CA GLY A 159 -0.26 -16.60 -6.03
C GLY A 159 -0.65 -16.82 -4.57
N PHE A 160 -1.05 -15.78 -3.84
CA PHE A 160 -1.50 -15.88 -2.46
C PHE A 160 -2.69 -14.97 -2.13
N ARG A 161 -3.40 -15.29 -1.05
CA ARG A 161 -4.46 -14.45 -0.50
C ARG A 161 -3.93 -13.52 0.57
N VAL A 162 -4.21 -12.23 0.44
CA VAL A 162 -4.15 -11.30 1.57
C VAL A 162 -5.36 -11.58 2.49
N PRO A 163 -5.17 -11.72 3.82
CA PRO A 163 -6.27 -12.03 4.73
C PRO A 163 -7.35 -10.96 4.72
N LYS A 164 -8.60 -11.36 4.91
CA LYS A 164 -9.69 -10.43 5.28
C LYS A 164 -9.51 -10.09 6.75
N GLY A 165 -9.79 -8.87 7.15
CA GLY A 165 -9.71 -8.64 8.58
C GLY A 165 -10.04 -7.26 9.08
N ALA A 166 -9.07 -6.53 9.53
CA ALA A 166 -9.19 -5.35 10.36
C ALA A 166 -9.82 -4.09 9.71
N LYS A 167 -10.27 -4.15 8.46
CA LYS A 167 -10.75 -2.99 7.69
C LYS A 167 -11.81 -2.14 8.42
N THR A 168 -12.66 -2.75 9.25
CA THR A 168 -13.74 -2.06 9.96
C THR A 168 -13.46 -1.85 11.45
N THR A 169 -12.19 -1.97 11.86
CA THR A 169 -11.78 -1.76 13.26
C THR A 169 -11.45 -0.30 13.54
N ASN A 170 -11.34 0.07 14.82
CA ASN A 170 -10.98 1.43 15.21
C ASN A 170 -9.49 1.72 15.00
N TRP A 171 -9.12 2.19 13.82
CA TRP A 171 -7.76 2.58 13.48
C TRP A 171 -7.23 3.82 14.21
N ALA A 172 -8.12 4.60 14.85
CA ALA A 172 -7.76 5.74 15.69
C ALA A 172 -7.52 5.36 17.17
N ALA A 173 -7.46 4.06 17.49
CA ALA A 173 -7.16 3.59 18.84
C ALA A 173 -5.74 3.99 19.24
N ALA A 174 -5.54 4.33 20.54
CA ALA A 174 -4.23 4.68 21.08
C ALA A 174 -3.23 3.51 21.01
N ARG A 175 -3.74 2.28 21.06
CA ARG A 175 -2.94 1.05 20.89
C ARG A 175 -3.59 0.18 19.83
N LEU A 176 -2.79 -0.20 18.85
CA LEU A 176 -3.21 -1.13 17.82
C LEU A 176 -3.08 -2.57 18.31
N THR A 177 -4.00 -3.41 17.91
CA THR A 177 -3.89 -4.86 18.12
C THR A 177 -2.87 -5.48 17.15
N SER A 178 -2.30 -6.63 17.51
CA SER A 178 -1.40 -7.37 16.61
C SER A 178 -2.08 -7.71 15.28
N GLN A 179 -3.40 -7.95 15.28
CA GLN A 179 -4.16 -8.18 14.05
C GLN A 179 -4.21 -6.95 13.14
N GLN A 180 -4.41 -5.75 13.71
CA GLN A 180 -4.37 -4.49 12.97
C GLN A 180 -2.98 -4.24 12.39
N ILE A 181 -1.94 -4.36 13.21
CA ILE A 181 -0.55 -4.17 12.78
C ILE A 181 -0.21 -5.12 11.62
N ASN A 182 -0.50 -6.41 11.76
CA ASN A 182 -0.23 -7.39 10.71
C ASN A 182 -1.05 -7.13 9.43
N TYR A 183 -2.28 -6.66 9.57
CA TYR A 183 -3.12 -6.31 8.43
C TYR A 183 -2.51 -5.12 7.66
N ALA A 184 -2.26 -4.01 8.35
CA ALA A 184 -1.68 -2.80 7.78
C ALA A 184 -0.31 -3.05 7.12
N ALA A 185 0.55 -3.83 7.79
CA ALA A 185 1.84 -4.21 7.26
C ALA A 185 1.72 -5.07 6.00
N THR A 186 0.77 -6.01 5.98
CA THR A 186 0.57 -6.91 4.84
C THR A 186 0.07 -6.15 3.61
N ASP A 187 -0.83 -5.18 3.77
CA ASP A 187 -1.38 -4.43 2.64
C ASP A 187 -0.30 -3.56 1.98
N ALA A 188 0.51 -2.84 2.76
CA ALA A 188 1.64 -2.06 2.22
C ALA A 188 2.71 -2.96 1.57
N TRP A 189 3.07 -4.08 2.21
CA TRP A 189 4.02 -5.03 1.66
C TRP A 189 3.52 -5.62 0.33
N ALA A 190 2.28 -6.06 0.26
CA ALA A 190 1.72 -6.63 -0.95
C ALA A 190 1.68 -5.62 -2.12
N CYS A 191 1.51 -4.32 -1.85
CA CYS A 191 1.63 -3.27 -2.87
C CYS A 191 3.06 -3.22 -3.45
N ARG A 192 4.10 -3.31 -2.61
CA ARG A 192 5.49 -3.37 -3.06
C ARG A 192 5.76 -4.63 -3.89
N GLU A 193 5.34 -5.79 -3.43
CA GLU A 193 5.51 -7.05 -4.15
C GLU A 193 4.81 -7.05 -5.52
N LEU A 194 3.62 -6.44 -5.61
CA LEU A 194 2.94 -6.26 -6.90
C LEU A 194 3.76 -5.41 -7.87
N TYR A 195 4.37 -4.33 -7.41
CA TYR A 195 5.24 -3.53 -8.28
C TYR A 195 6.44 -4.32 -8.78
N LEU A 196 7.13 -5.06 -7.89
CA LEU A 196 8.26 -5.88 -8.27
C LEU A 196 7.85 -6.92 -9.32
N LYS A 197 6.69 -7.55 -9.14
CA LYS A 197 6.13 -8.48 -10.11
C LYS A 197 5.76 -7.81 -11.43
N PHE A 198 5.17 -6.62 -11.40
CA PHE A 198 4.85 -5.86 -12.60
C PHE A 198 6.11 -5.43 -13.37
N LYS A 199 7.16 -5.06 -12.65
CA LYS A 199 8.46 -4.76 -13.25
C LYS A 199 9.09 -5.99 -13.92
N GLU A 200 9.06 -7.15 -13.25
CA GLU A 200 9.49 -8.44 -13.82
C GLU A 200 8.74 -8.76 -15.12
N LEU A 201 7.45 -8.45 -15.17
CA LEU A 201 6.57 -8.69 -16.31
C LEU A 201 6.64 -7.57 -17.38
N GLY A 202 7.39 -6.49 -17.17
CA GLY A 202 7.47 -5.36 -18.09
C GLY A 202 6.18 -4.51 -18.17
N MET A 203 5.36 -4.53 -17.12
CA MET A 203 4.11 -3.74 -17.06
C MET A 203 4.36 -2.31 -16.60
N VAL A 204 5.52 -2.03 -16.00
CA VAL A 204 5.97 -0.72 -15.49
C VAL A 204 7.43 -0.50 -15.83
#